data_72873e1a06006f5e9eca30820e90bad9
#
_entry.id   72873e1a06006f5e9eca30820e90bad9
#
_cell.length_a   1.000
_cell.length_b   1.000
_cell.length_c   1.000
_cell.angle_alpha   90.00
_cell.angle_beta   90.00
_cell.angle_gamma   90.00
#
_symmetry.space_group_name_H-M   'P 1'
#
loop_
_entity.id
_entity.type
_entity.pdbx_description
1 polymer ?
#
loop_
_entity_poly.entity_id
_entity_poly.type
_entity_poly.pdbx_seq_one_letter_code
_entity_poly.pdbx_strand_id
1 'polypeptide(L)'
;MAYANIDDNTYLKPLWNGFHYHHHQVVGVQWMLNKERVGTLCPRRNGGAPTLVFGGFQCDDMGLGKTIQMAATMKNNPKRRTLLFAPLAMIETWSGVMKRCGFNVFVIDAKEWCVVDEGEDEERVIHPKKPSVYITNYEKILHSPSLFIGAGGVVWDRVVLDESHKIRTGDGAISVAMRKVVAPIRWAMTGTPLVNKRTDVVAQLAFLGVPVSSSWTWETHFEEIIQQILIHRSLDSLRAVLPDAPPLPYIEEKILTFDSEAEAAFYRLIQGSIHAALARRYERDVLTAQEKLVMLVRLRQISVHPQVYINAKRREDDEYDREDWTGTATKLNALVRLISEEAQSDHKYLVFCQFHDEMDLIAKHLVDNGIVEDGEIQQYHGGMSHKARNQALEEAKSDGCRVLLIQLHSGGVGLNLQEFDRCVFMSPWWTSALMDQAIARAVRMGQRRVVRVIHLKLAEERTMNIDRLISDKARFKKAALETIFRMAEWRHAAPTPPA
;
A
#
# COMPACT_ATOMS: atom_id res chain seq x y z
N MET A 1 -28.69 -16.06 3.78
CA MET A 1 -29.20 -16.83 2.62
C MET A 1 -29.00 -16.11 1.26
N ALA A 2 -27.84 -15.58 0.95
CA ALA A 2 -27.65 -14.84 -0.30
C ALA A 2 -26.50 -15.35 -1.20
N TYR A 3 -25.87 -16.46 -0.85
CA TYR A 3 -24.80 -17.09 -1.63
C TYR A 3 -25.05 -18.54 -2.04
N ALA A 4 -26.16 -19.12 -1.64
CA ALA A 4 -26.54 -20.50 -1.98
C ALA A 4 -27.01 -20.68 -3.43
N ASN A 5 -27.11 -19.60 -4.22
CA ASN A 5 -27.52 -19.64 -5.64
C ASN A 5 -26.62 -18.74 -6.50
N ILE A 6 -25.30 -18.83 -6.35
CA ILE A 6 -24.42 -18.40 -7.42
C ILE A 6 -24.37 -19.60 -8.35
N ASP A 7 -25.17 -19.49 -9.41
CA ASP A 7 -25.20 -20.46 -10.50
C ASP A 7 -23.78 -20.58 -11.06
N ASP A 8 -23.15 -21.75 -10.95
CA ASP A 8 -21.83 -22.05 -11.52
C ASP A 8 -21.77 -21.83 -13.04
N ASN A 9 -22.93 -21.55 -13.64
CA ASN A 9 -23.14 -21.30 -15.06
C ASN A 9 -23.07 -19.84 -15.49
N THR A 10 -22.74 -18.88 -14.62
CA THR A 10 -22.61 -17.49 -15.05
C THR A 10 -21.28 -17.30 -15.79
N TYR A 11 -21.32 -17.46 -17.10
CA TYR A 11 -20.14 -17.24 -17.97
C TYR A 11 -19.65 -15.80 -17.89
N LEU A 12 -18.44 -15.61 -17.36
CA LEU A 12 -17.73 -14.34 -17.41
C LEU A 12 -16.98 -14.22 -18.73
N LYS A 13 -17.13 -13.08 -19.42
CA LYS A 13 -16.33 -12.78 -20.60
C LYS A 13 -14.84 -12.78 -20.22
N PRO A 14 -13.96 -13.52 -20.92
CA PRO A 14 -12.53 -13.45 -20.66
C PRO A 14 -12.01 -12.02 -20.90
N LEU A 15 -11.02 -11.58 -20.12
CA LEU A 15 -10.46 -10.22 -20.27
C LEU A 15 -9.85 -10.01 -21.65
N TRP A 16 -9.12 -11.00 -22.14
CA TRP A 16 -8.55 -11.07 -23.51
C TRP A 16 -8.49 -12.51 -23.94
N ASN A 17 -8.09 -12.74 -25.18
CA ASN A 17 -7.98 -14.09 -25.70
C ASN A 17 -6.97 -14.94 -24.90
N GLY A 18 -7.36 -16.15 -24.52
CA GLY A 18 -6.55 -17.07 -23.71
C GLY A 18 -6.46 -16.71 -22.21
N PHE A 19 -7.23 -15.73 -21.72
CA PHE A 19 -7.26 -15.40 -20.30
C PHE A 19 -8.18 -16.36 -19.53
N HIS A 20 -7.68 -16.87 -18.40
CA HIS A 20 -8.42 -17.74 -17.48
C HIS A 20 -8.49 -17.10 -16.09
N TYR A 21 -9.67 -17.10 -15.50
CA TYR A 21 -9.89 -16.65 -14.13
C TYR A 21 -9.57 -17.75 -13.12
N HIS A 22 -8.94 -17.39 -12.02
CA HIS A 22 -8.96 -18.24 -10.84
C HIS A 22 -10.36 -18.27 -10.22
N HIS A 23 -10.71 -19.37 -9.54
CA HIS A 23 -12.04 -19.53 -8.94
C HIS A 23 -12.44 -18.37 -8.03
N HIS A 24 -11.56 -17.92 -7.13
CA HIS A 24 -11.83 -16.78 -6.26
C HIS A 24 -12.10 -15.48 -7.04
N GLN A 25 -11.47 -15.28 -8.21
CA GLN A 25 -11.73 -14.13 -9.06
C GLN A 25 -13.12 -14.19 -9.68
N VAL A 26 -13.55 -15.37 -10.11
CA VAL A 26 -14.93 -15.58 -10.61
C VAL A 26 -15.95 -15.20 -9.54
N VAL A 27 -15.81 -15.76 -8.32
CA VAL A 27 -16.69 -15.45 -7.18
C VAL A 27 -16.68 -13.96 -6.85
N GLY A 28 -15.49 -13.33 -6.83
CA GLY A 28 -15.37 -11.89 -6.57
C GLY A 28 -16.06 -11.04 -7.63
N VAL A 29 -15.87 -11.35 -8.90
CA VAL A 29 -16.51 -10.61 -10.01
C VAL A 29 -18.04 -10.78 -9.99
N GLN A 30 -18.54 -12.00 -9.72
CA GLN A 30 -19.99 -12.24 -9.58
C GLN A 30 -20.59 -11.43 -8.45
N TRP A 31 -19.92 -11.39 -7.29
CA TRP A 31 -20.33 -10.55 -6.17
C TRP A 31 -20.33 -9.05 -6.55
N MET A 32 -19.27 -8.57 -7.21
CA MET A 32 -19.19 -7.18 -7.67
C MET A 32 -20.27 -6.84 -8.68
N LEU A 33 -20.56 -7.71 -9.63
CA LEU A 33 -21.64 -7.54 -10.61
C LEU A 33 -23.01 -7.48 -9.93
N ASN A 34 -23.24 -8.31 -8.92
CA ASN A 34 -24.47 -8.27 -8.12
C ASN A 34 -24.61 -6.90 -7.41
N LYS A 35 -23.50 -6.40 -6.79
CA LYS A 35 -23.49 -5.06 -6.15
C LYS A 35 -23.73 -3.90 -7.12
N GLU A 36 -23.32 -4.03 -8.37
CA GLU A 36 -23.61 -3.01 -9.39
C GLU A 36 -25.04 -3.06 -9.95
N ARG A 37 -25.67 -4.25 -9.96
CA ARG A 37 -27.00 -4.46 -10.56
C ARG A 37 -28.13 -4.33 -9.55
N VAL A 38 -27.95 -4.92 -8.38
CA VAL A 38 -28.97 -4.97 -7.32
C VAL A 38 -28.72 -3.92 -6.24
N GLY A 39 -27.45 -3.61 -5.95
CA GLY A 39 -27.06 -2.71 -4.89
C GLY A 39 -27.16 -3.31 -3.48
N THR A 40 -27.00 -2.47 -2.49
CA THR A 40 -27.09 -2.80 -1.06
C THR A 40 -27.96 -1.77 -0.36
N LEU A 41 -28.98 -2.22 0.38
CA LEU A 41 -29.81 -1.35 1.21
C LEU A 41 -29.07 -1.06 2.53
N CYS A 42 -28.67 0.19 2.72
CA CYS A 42 -28.00 0.66 3.90
C CYS A 42 -28.98 1.37 4.83
N PRO A 43 -29.17 0.91 6.08
CA PRO A 43 -30.10 1.54 7.02
C PRO A 43 -29.66 2.96 7.40
N ARG A 44 -30.63 3.82 7.71
CA ARG A 44 -30.40 5.14 8.29
C ARG A 44 -30.66 5.14 9.79
N ARG A 45 -29.78 5.79 10.55
CA ARG A 45 -29.83 5.83 12.03
C ARG A 45 -31.17 6.35 12.59
N ASN A 46 -31.84 7.24 11.90
CA ASN A 46 -33.04 7.94 12.41
C ASN A 46 -34.36 7.27 11.99
N GLY A 47 -34.36 5.99 11.62
CA GLY A 47 -35.57 5.30 11.15
C GLY A 47 -36.09 5.79 9.79
N GLY A 48 -35.30 6.62 9.08
CA GLY A 48 -35.62 7.04 7.71
C GLY A 48 -35.50 5.91 6.70
N ALA A 49 -36.05 6.09 5.50
CA ALA A 49 -35.94 5.11 4.42
C ALA A 49 -34.47 4.73 4.16
N PRO A 50 -34.14 3.44 4.02
CA PRO A 50 -32.79 2.99 3.74
C PRO A 50 -32.27 3.57 2.42
N THR A 51 -30.97 3.76 2.33
CA THR A 51 -30.31 4.26 1.12
C THR A 51 -29.83 3.09 0.30
N LEU A 52 -30.18 3.04 -0.99
CA LEU A 52 -29.64 2.05 -1.92
C LEU A 52 -28.27 2.51 -2.44
N VAL A 53 -27.25 1.69 -2.22
CA VAL A 53 -25.86 1.94 -2.61
C VAL A 53 -25.45 0.93 -3.65
N PHE A 54 -24.86 1.38 -4.77
CA PHE A 54 -24.33 0.52 -5.82
C PHE A 54 -22.80 0.54 -5.80
N GLY A 55 -22.20 -0.67 -5.77
CA GLY A 55 -20.76 -0.87 -5.59
C GLY A 55 -20.42 -1.31 -4.17
N GLY A 56 -19.21 -1.02 -3.71
CA GLY A 56 -18.76 -1.44 -2.38
C GLY A 56 -17.24 -1.40 -2.21
N PHE A 57 -16.76 -2.16 -1.22
CA PHE A 57 -15.34 -2.37 -0.97
C PHE A 57 -14.86 -3.69 -1.55
N GLN A 58 -13.77 -3.62 -2.31
CA GLN A 58 -12.99 -4.78 -2.73
C GLN A 58 -11.68 -4.78 -1.96
N CYS A 59 -11.61 -5.61 -0.91
CA CYS A 59 -10.53 -5.59 0.09
C CYS A 59 -9.69 -6.88 0.11
N ASP A 60 -9.72 -7.69 -0.95
CA ASP A 60 -8.86 -8.88 -1.04
C ASP A 60 -7.39 -8.54 -0.77
N ASP A 61 -6.67 -9.52 -0.23
CA ASP A 61 -5.25 -9.41 -0.01
C ASP A 61 -4.50 -9.01 -1.29
N MET A 62 -3.32 -8.49 -1.13
CA MET A 62 -2.45 -8.17 -2.25
C MET A 62 -2.06 -9.44 -3.00
N GLY A 63 -1.92 -9.33 -4.32
CA GLY A 63 -1.62 -10.48 -5.17
C GLY A 63 -2.85 -11.27 -5.64
N LEU A 64 -4.02 -11.14 -5.03
CA LEU A 64 -5.24 -11.84 -5.44
C LEU A 64 -5.95 -11.25 -6.67
N GLY A 65 -5.34 -10.26 -7.33
CA GLY A 65 -5.81 -9.73 -8.60
C GLY A 65 -7.02 -8.80 -8.50
N LYS A 66 -7.03 -7.87 -7.54
CA LYS A 66 -8.06 -6.83 -7.43
C LYS A 66 -8.28 -6.06 -8.73
N THR A 67 -7.20 -5.65 -9.39
CA THR A 67 -7.21 -4.99 -10.71
C THR A 67 -7.91 -5.83 -11.77
N ILE A 68 -7.61 -7.12 -11.83
CA ILE A 68 -8.20 -8.09 -12.75
C ILE A 68 -9.70 -8.25 -12.49
N GLN A 69 -10.10 -8.38 -11.23
CA GLN A 69 -11.51 -8.52 -10.86
C GLN A 69 -12.32 -7.28 -11.21
N MET A 70 -11.78 -6.08 -10.97
CA MET A 70 -12.43 -4.84 -11.35
C MET A 70 -12.51 -4.69 -12.89
N ALA A 71 -11.45 -5.01 -13.62
CA ALA A 71 -11.45 -5.02 -15.08
C ALA A 71 -12.52 -5.99 -15.64
N ALA A 72 -12.62 -7.18 -15.06
CA ALA A 72 -13.63 -8.17 -15.40
C ALA A 72 -15.06 -7.66 -15.10
N THR A 73 -15.26 -7.02 -13.96
CA THR A 73 -16.54 -6.38 -13.61
C THR A 73 -16.91 -5.32 -14.62
N MET A 74 -15.97 -4.45 -15.00
CA MET A 74 -16.19 -3.44 -16.03
C MET A 74 -16.54 -4.05 -17.39
N LYS A 75 -15.86 -5.13 -17.78
CA LYS A 75 -16.10 -5.82 -19.06
C LYS A 75 -17.44 -6.54 -19.11
N ASN A 76 -17.91 -7.08 -17.98
CA ASN A 76 -19.18 -7.81 -17.87
C ASN A 76 -20.39 -6.91 -17.55
N ASN A 77 -20.14 -5.67 -17.10
CA ASN A 77 -21.14 -4.61 -16.95
C ASN A 77 -20.59 -3.29 -17.50
N PRO A 78 -20.41 -3.18 -18.83
CA PRO A 78 -19.78 -2.00 -19.42
C PRO A 78 -20.62 -0.74 -19.16
N LYS A 79 -19.95 0.34 -18.80
CA LYS A 79 -20.53 1.68 -18.61
C LYS A 79 -19.91 2.64 -19.61
N ARG A 80 -20.67 3.63 -20.06
CA ARG A 80 -20.20 4.59 -21.05
C ARG A 80 -18.96 5.35 -20.56
N ARG A 81 -18.97 5.78 -19.28
CA ARG A 81 -17.87 6.55 -18.67
C ARG A 81 -17.55 6.02 -17.28
N THR A 82 -16.37 5.43 -17.13
CA THR A 82 -15.82 5.05 -15.83
C THR A 82 -14.64 5.94 -15.49
N LEU A 83 -14.68 6.59 -14.32
CA LEU A 83 -13.57 7.35 -13.77
C LEU A 83 -12.80 6.47 -12.77
N LEU A 84 -11.48 6.37 -12.92
CA LEU A 84 -10.62 5.56 -12.09
C LEU A 84 -9.51 6.42 -11.50
N PHE A 85 -9.47 6.49 -10.17
CA PHE A 85 -8.38 7.10 -9.43
C PHE A 85 -7.43 6.01 -8.95
N ALA A 86 -6.14 6.15 -9.25
CA ALA A 86 -5.10 5.23 -8.83
C ALA A 86 -3.85 6.01 -8.35
N PRO A 87 -2.97 5.38 -7.56
CA PRO A 87 -1.64 5.91 -7.33
C PRO A 87 -0.90 6.17 -8.65
N LEU A 88 -0.07 7.21 -8.70
CA LEU A 88 0.61 7.64 -9.93
C LEU A 88 1.36 6.49 -10.62
N ALA A 89 2.06 5.66 -9.85
CA ALA A 89 2.81 4.50 -10.35
C ALA A 89 1.92 3.37 -10.93
N MET A 90 0.61 3.39 -10.68
CA MET A 90 -0.34 2.39 -11.17
C MET A 90 -1.08 2.81 -12.44
N ILE A 91 -0.95 4.07 -12.86
CA ILE A 91 -1.67 4.59 -14.04
C ILE A 91 -1.33 3.81 -15.30
N GLU A 92 -0.05 3.55 -15.53
CA GLU A 92 0.41 2.78 -16.69
C GLU A 92 -0.10 1.34 -16.66
N THR A 93 -0.01 0.67 -15.50
CA THR A 93 -0.55 -0.69 -15.31
C THR A 93 -2.04 -0.76 -15.61
N TRP A 94 -2.83 0.18 -15.06
CA TRP A 94 -4.26 0.26 -15.32
C TRP A 94 -4.55 0.54 -16.79
N SER A 95 -3.82 1.46 -17.41
CA SER A 95 -3.96 1.80 -18.83
C SER A 95 -3.73 0.59 -19.71
N GLY A 96 -2.65 -0.17 -19.49
CA GLY A 96 -2.35 -1.39 -20.23
C GLY A 96 -3.42 -2.46 -20.07
N VAL A 97 -3.90 -2.70 -18.83
CA VAL A 97 -4.98 -3.68 -18.58
C VAL A 97 -6.27 -3.25 -19.28
N MET A 98 -6.69 -1.97 -19.18
CA MET A 98 -7.93 -1.50 -19.78
C MET A 98 -7.89 -1.54 -21.31
N LYS A 99 -6.77 -1.18 -21.92
CA LYS A 99 -6.56 -1.31 -23.38
C LYS A 99 -6.71 -2.76 -23.83
N ARG A 100 -6.00 -3.70 -23.19
CA ARG A 100 -6.12 -5.14 -23.49
C ARG A 100 -7.55 -5.67 -23.32
N CYS A 101 -8.34 -5.08 -22.43
CA CYS A 101 -9.76 -5.39 -22.28
C CYS A 101 -10.63 -4.81 -23.37
N GLY A 102 -10.11 -3.93 -24.24
CA GLY A 102 -10.81 -3.32 -25.37
C GLY A 102 -11.57 -2.04 -25.05
N PHE A 103 -11.21 -1.34 -23.97
CA PHE A 103 -11.76 -0.02 -23.61
C PHE A 103 -11.04 1.12 -24.35
N ASN A 104 -11.73 2.24 -24.57
CA ASN A 104 -11.05 3.50 -24.83
C ASN A 104 -10.45 3.99 -23.51
N VAL A 105 -9.15 4.31 -23.50
CA VAL A 105 -8.43 4.73 -22.30
C VAL A 105 -7.99 6.18 -22.44
N PHE A 106 -8.31 6.97 -21.40
CA PHE A 106 -7.91 8.36 -21.30
C PHE A 106 -7.10 8.59 -20.02
N VAL A 107 -6.01 9.34 -20.14
CA VAL A 107 -5.23 9.84 -18.99
C VAL A 107 -5.16 11.36 -19.03
N ILE A 108 -4.86 12.00 -17.91
CA ILE A 108 -4.67 13.45 -17.88
C ILE A 108 -3.22 13.77 -18.24
N ASP A 109 -3.05 14.47 -19.35
CA ASP A 109 -1.82 15.19 -19.66
C ASP A 109 -2.05 16.70 -19.52
N ALA A 110 -1.10 17.38 -18.88
CA ALA A 110 -1.24 18.77 -18.48
C ALA A 110 -2.56 19.04 -17.72
N LYS A 111 -3.60 19.53 -18.40
CA LYS A 111 -4.92 19.85 -17.84
C LYS A 111 -6.08 19.26 -18.65
N GLU A 112 -5.82 18.33 -19.54
CA GLU A 112 -6.80 17.75 -20.44
C GLU A 112 -6.76 16.23 -20.43
N TRP A 113 -7.89 15.61 -20.83
CA TRP A 113 -7.96 14.18 -21.04
C TRP A 113 -7.39 13.82 -22.39
N CYS A 114 -6.29 13.09 -22.42
CA CYS A 114 -5.63 12.60 -23.61
C CYS A 114 -5.87 11.10 -23.81
N VAL A 115 -6.04 10.67 -25.04
CA VAL A 115 -6.16 9.25 -25.40
C VAL A 115 -4.78 8.60 -25.25
N VAL A 116 -4.75 7.39 -24.71
CA VAL A 116 -3.51 6.60 -24.59
C VAL A 116 -3.42 5.70 -25.81
N ASP A 117 -2.47 5.99 -26.71
CA ASP A 117 -2.24 5.24 -27.96
C ASP A 117 -1.16 4.14 -27.83
N GLU A 118 -1.16 3.17 -28.74
CA GLU A 118 -0.22 2.03 -28.73
C GLU A 118 1.02 2.21 -29.66
N GLY A 119 1.21 3.38 -30.32
CA GLY A 119 2.34 3.61 -31.21
C GLY A 119 2.34 4.97 -31.87
N GLU A 120 3.49 5.34 -32.47
CA GLU A 120 3.72 6.63 -33.12
C GLU A 120 2.98 6.76 -34.48
N ASP A 121 2.49 5.65 -35.07
CA ASP A 121 2.01 5.60 -36.46
C ASP A 121 0.50 5.26 -36.63
N GLU A 122 -0.27 5.00 -35.58
CA GLU A 122 -1.71 4.75 -35.73
C GLU A 122 -2.56 5.99 -35.43
N GLU A 123 -3.43 6.37 -36.40
CA GLU A 123 -4.43 7.43 -36.23
C GLU A 123 -5.22 7.21 -34.91
N ARG A 124 -5.37 8.26 -34.12
CA ARG A 124 -6.13 8.32 -32.85
C ARG A 124 -7.57 7.88 -33.05
N VAL A 125 -7.84 6.58 -33.05
CA VAL A 125 -9.18 6.05 -33.30
C VAL A 125 -9.94 5.87 -31.98
N ILE A 126 -10.69 6.90 -31.59
CA ILE A 126 -11.70 6.77 -30.55
C ILE A 126 -12.90 6.05 -31.15
N HIS A 127 -13.19 4.86 -30.67
CA HIS A 127 -14.40 4.15 -31.09
C HIS A 127 -15.63 4.67 -30.31
N PRO A 128 -16.53 5.44 -30.90
CA PRO A 128 -17.60 6.13 -30.17
C PRO A 128 -18.57 5.18 -29.44
N LYS A 129 -18.65 3.92 -29.85
CA LYS A 129 -19.49 2.89 -29.24
C LYS A 129 -18.81 2.08 -28.14
N LYS A 130 -17.48 2.18 -27.99
CA LYS A 130 -16.75 1.46 -26.94
C LYS A 130 -16.88 2.21 -25.60
N PRO A 131 -17.01 1.47 -24.49
CA PRO A 131 -16.96 2.08 -23.16
C PRO A 131 -15.58 2.70 -22.89
N SER A 132 -15.57 3.80 -22.17
CA SER A 132 -14.35 4.59 -21.93
C SER A 132 -13.98 4.58 -20.45
N VAL A 133 -12.68 4.47 -20.17
CA VAL A 133 -12.08 4.53 -18.83
C VAL A 133 -11.14 5.72 -18.77
N TYR A 134 -11.38 6.60 -17.81
CA TYR A 134 -10.63 7.82 -17.55
C TYR A 134 -9.79 7.59 -16.29
N ILE A 135 -8.48 7.55 -16.44
CA ILE A 135 -7.54 7.14 -15.38
C ILE A 135 -6.71 8.35 -14.94
N THR A 136 -6.62 8.55 -13.62
CA THR A 136 -5.88 9.68 -13.04
C THR A 136 -5.37 9.37 -11.64
N ASN A 137 -4.50 10.24 -11.10
CA ASN A 137 -4.09 10.20 -9.70
C ASN A 137 -4.98 11.08 -8.82
N TYR A 138 -4.90 10.87 -7.51
CA TYR A 138 -5.74 11.56 -6.52
C TYR A 138 -5.48 13.07 -6.45
N GLU A 139 -4.25 13.50 -6.66
CA GLU A 139 -3.84 14.90 -6.54
C GLU A 139 -4.47 15.78 -7.64
N LYS A 140 -4.73 15.20 -8.80
CA LYS A 140 -5.33 15.93 -9.94
C LYS A 140 -6.71 16.51 -9.63
N ILE A 141 -7.49 15.90 -8.71
CA ILE A 141 -8.81 16.43 -8.35
C ILE A 141 -8.73 17.81 -7.66
N LEU A 142 -7.61 18.10 -7.00
CA LEU A 142 -7.38 19.40 -6.36
C LEU A 142 -6.87 20.45 -7.36
N HIS A 143 -6.06 20.02 -8.34
CA HIS A 143 -5.46 20.92 -9.31
C HIS A 143 -6.36 21.23 -10.51
N SER A 144 -7.26 20.31 -10.87
CA SER A 144 -8.15 20.44 -12.03
C SER A 144 -9.57 19.93 -11.72
N PRO A 145 -10.25 20.47 -10.71
CA PRO A 145 -11.54 19.95 -10.25
C PRO A 145 -12.63 19.94 -11.33
N SER A 146 -12.59 20.87 -12.29
CA SER A 146 -13.56 20.96 -13.39
C SER A 146 -13.59 19.73 -14.31
N LEU A 147 -12.50 18.96 -14.37
CA LEU A 147 -12.45 17.72 -15.14
C LEU A 147 -13.28 16.60 -14.50
N PHE A 148 -13.55 16.68 -13.21
CA PHE A 148 -14.19 15.64 -12.41
C PHE A 148 -15.56 16.07 -11.87
N ILE A 149 -15.69 17.37 -11.54
CA ILE A 149 -16.81 17.97 -10.83
C ILE A 149 -17.27 19.16 -11.71
N GLY A 150 -18.15 18.93 -12.68
CA GLY A 150 -18.54 19.99 -13.61
C GLY A 150 -19.64 20.90 -13.08
N ALA A 151 -19.59 22.19 -13.37
CA ALA A 151 -20.69 23.16 -13.17
C ALA A 151 -21.92 22.90 -14.08
N GLY A 152 -21.79 22.00 -15.05
CA GLY A 152 -22.87 21.41 -15.88
C GLY A 152 -22.87 19.87 -15.79
N GLY A 153 -22.22 19.32 -14.75
CA GLY A 153 -22.22 17.92 -14.40
C GLY A 153 -21.54 16.99 -15.43
N VAL A 154 -20.21 16.77 -15.31
CA VAL A 154 -19.69 15.55 -15.91
C VAL A 154 -20.31 14.39 -15.14
N VAL A 155 -21.25 13.69 -15.75
CA VAL A 155 -21.90 12.53 -15.14
C VAL A 155 -21.04 11.31 -15.44
N TRP A 156 -20.46 10.74 -14.40
CA TRP A 156 -19.79 9.45 -14.44
C TRP A 156 -20.81 8.35 -14.17
N ASP A 157 -20.73 7.24 -14.90
CA ASP A 157 -21.59 6.09 -14.61
C ASP A 157 -21.01 5.23 -13.49
N ARG A 158 -19.66 5.24 -13.37
CA ARG A 158 -18.91 4.51 -12.34
C ARG A 158 -17.69 5.30 -11.92
N VAL A 159 -17.40 5.31 -10.62
CA VAL A 159 -16.14 5.79 -10.05
C VAL A 159 -15.47 4.66 -9.28
N VAL A 160 -14.16 4.46 -9.52
CA VAL A 160 -13.34 3.46 -8.87
C VAL A 160 -12.15 4.14 -8.21
N LEU A 161 -11.91 3.84 -6.95
CA LEU A 161 -10.74 4.28 -6.19
C LEU A 161 -9.82 3.08 -5.94
N ASP A 162 -8.69 3.04 -6.60
CA ASP A 162 -7.63 2.09 -6.27
C ASP A 162 -6.76 2.67 -5.16
N GLU A 163 -6.39 1.86 -4.17
CA GLU A 163 -5.79 2.28 -2.90
C GLU A 163 -6.63 3.37 -2.20
N SER A 164 -7.92 3.07 -2.05
CA SER A 164 -8.94 4.00 -1.51
C SER A 164 -8.65 4.55 -0.12
N HIS A 165 -7.71 3.95 0.64
CA HIS A 165 -7.21 4.50 1.89
C HIS A 165 -6.58 5.91 1.74
N LYS A 166 -6.32 6.37 0.51
CA LYS A 166 -5.93 7.76 0.21
C LYS A 166 -6.98 8.79 0.63
N ILE A 167 -8.26 8.40 0.71
CA ILE A 167 -9.36 9.25 1.17
C ILE A 167 -9.79 8.97 2.62
N ARG A 168 -8.94 8.35 3.43
CA ARG A 168 -9.26 7.94 4.82
C ARG A 168 -9.59 9.10 5.76
N THR A 169 -9.06 10.30 5.49
CA THR A 169 -9.29 11.48 6.34
C THR A 169 -10.54 12.21 5.86
N GLY A 170 -11.61 12.18 6.65
CA GLY A 170 -12.92 12.69 6.23
C GLY A 170 -12.95 14.19 5.88
N ASP A 171 -12.12 15.01 6.51
CA ASP A 171 -11.93 16.44 6.32
C ASP A 171 -10.72 16.79 5.42
N GLY A 172 -9.95 15.81 5.00
CA GLY A 172 -8.85 16.00 4.07
C GLY A 172 -9.33 16.54 2.71
N ALA A 173 -8.57 17.46 2.11
CA ALA A 173 -8.96 18.14 0.86
C ALA A 173 -9.35 17.16 -0.26
N ILE A 174 -8.58 16.08 -0.44
CA ILE A 174 -8.88 15.04 -1.43
C ILE A 174 -10.20 14.35 -1.10
N SER A 175 -10.45 13.96 0.16
CA SER A 175 -11.69 13.29 0.58
C SER A 175 -12.91 14.17 0.37
N VAL A 176 -12.80 15.46 0.69
CA VAL A 176 -13.86 16.45 0.46
C VAL A 176 -14.14 16.61 -1.02
N ALA A 177 -13.11 16.69 -1.85
CA ALA A 177 -13.26 16.79 -3.30
C ALA A 177 -13.88 15.52 -3.90
N MET A 178 -13.44 14.33 -3.48
CA MET A 178 -13.97 13.06 -3.95
C MET A 178 -15.48 12.87 -3.67
N ARG A 179 -15.97 13.36 -2.55
CA ARG A 179 -17.41 13.31 -2.26
C ARG A 179 -18.28 14.16 -3.21
N LYS A 180 -17.68 15.13 -3.90
CA LYS A 180 -18.36 15.96 -4.91
C LYS A 180 -18.43 15.29 -6.29
N VAL A 181 -17.67 14.24 -6.52
CA VAL A 181 -17.75 13.47 -7.78
C VAL A 181 -19.07 12.70 -7.79
N VAL A 182 -19.87 12.90 -8.82
CA VAL A 182 -21.20 12.28 -8.94
C VAL A 182 -21.13 11.05 -9.82
N ALA A 183 -21.49 9.90 -9.25
CA ALA A 183 -21.66 8.63 -9.97
C ALA A 183 -22.63 7.72 -9.20
N PRO A 184 -23.52 6.99 -9.87
CA PRO A 184 -24.39 6.01 -9.22
C PRO A 184 -23.61 4.82 -8.69
N ILE A 185 -22.58 4.33 -9.39
CA ILE A 185 -21.77 3.17 -8.98
C ILE A 185 -20.42 3.65 -8.45
N ARG A 186 -20.07 3.22 -7.24
CA ARG A 186 -18.83 3.63 -6.57
C ARG A 186 -18.09 2.42 -5.97
N TRP A 187 -16.80 2.32 -6.25
CA TRP A 187 -15.94 1.26 -5.73
C TRP A 187 -14.77 1.82 -4.95
N ALA A 188 -14.50 1.23 -3.82
CA ALA A 188 -13.31 1.45 -3.01
C ALA A 188 -12.48 0.16 -3.00
N MET A 189 -11.29 0.19 -3.59
CA MET A 189 -10.38 -0.96 -3.66
C MET A 189 -9.17 -0.69 -2.79
N THR A 190 -8.90 -1.54 -1.82
CA THR A 190 -7.69 -1.47 -0.99
C THR A 190 -7.54 -2.73 -0.16
N GLY A 191 -6.32 -3.26 -0.02
CA GLY A 191 -6.03 -4.31 0.96
C GLY A 191 -6.04 -3.82 2.41
N THR A 192 -6.12 -2.50 2.64
CA THR A 192 -6.00 -1.88 3.96
C THR A 192 -7.00 -0.75 4.16
N PRO A 193 -8.30 -1.04 4.30
CA PRO A 193 -9.33 -0.02 4.47
C PRO A 193 -9.16 0.79 5.76
N LEU A 194 -8.46 0.23 6.75
CA LEU A 194 -8.11 0.88 8.01
C LEU A 194 -6.58 1.00 8.12
N VAL A 195 -6.08 2.24 8.19
CA VAL A 195 -4.63 2.51 8.29
C VAL A 195 -4.25 2.98 9.70
N ASN A 196 -5.02 3.91 10.27
CA ASN A 196 -4.70 4.52 11.56
C ASN A 196 -5.79 4.34 12.62
N LYS A 197 -7.03 4.58 12.26
CA LYS A 197 -8.16 4.57 13.19
C LYS A 197 -9.45 4.17 12.47
N ARG A 198 -10.42 3.75 13.25
CA ARG A 198 -11.74 3.31 12.74
C ARG A 198 -12.42 4.33 11.83
N THR A 199 -12.24 5.62 12.10
CA THR A 199 -12.80 6.70 11.25
C THR A 199 -12.24 6.70 9.81
N ASP A 200 -11.12 6.01 9.54
CA ASP A 200 -10.58 5.86 8.19
C ASP A 200 -11.56 5.12 7.26
N VAL A 201 -12.30 4.15 7.80
CA VAL A 201 -13.33 3.41 7.07
C VAL A 201 -14.58 4.25 6.86
N VAL A 202 -14.96 5.06 7.87
CA VAL A 202 -16.14 5.95 7.80
C VAL A 202 -16.04 6.93 6.63
N ALA A 203 -14.86 7.52 6.41
CA ALA A 203 -14.64 8.42 5.27
C ALA A 203 -14.84 7.74 3.91
N GLN A 204 -14.41 6.50 3.79
CA GLN A 204 -14.57 5.68 2.58
C GLN A 204 -16.03 5.22 2.42
N LEU A 205 -16.72 4.86 3.51
CA LEU A 205 -18.16 4.56 3.47
C LEU A 205 -18.97 5.77 2.99
N ALA A 206 -18.62 6.97 3.46
CA ALA A 206 -19.26 8.21 2.99
C ALA A 206 -19.05 8.44 1.48
N PHE A 207 -17.86 8.12 0.95
CA PHE A 207 -17.61 8.14 -0.49
C PHE A 207 -18.52 7.15 -1.23
N LEU A 208 -18.71 5.94 -0.71
CA LEU A 208 -19.61 4.94 -1.32
C LEU A 208 -21.08 5.35 -1.29
N GLY A 209 -21.44 6.40 -0.56
CA GLY A 209 -22.82 6.87 -0.41
C GLY A 209 -23.58 6.21 0.75
N VAL A 210 -22.87 5.49 1.62
CA VAL A 210 -23.46 4.96 2.86
C VAL A 210 -23.78 6.14 3.78
N PRO A 211 -24.99 6.20 4.35
CA PRO A 211 -25.40 7.31 5.21
C PRO A 211 -24.73 7.24 6.58
N VAL A 212 -23.45 7.66 6.65
CA VAL A 212 -22.66 7.72 7.88
C VAL A 212 -22.81 9.09 8.54
N SER A 213 -22.92 9.11 9.87
CA SER A 213 -22.84 10.35 10.67
C SER A 213 -21.57 10.39 11.50
N SER A 214 -21.12 11.57 11.90
CA SER A 214 -19.95 11.77 12.78
C SER A 214 -20.10 11.08 14.16
N SER A 215 -21.34 10.83 14.57
CA SER A 215 -21.68 10.12 15.83
C SER A 215 -21.96 8.63 15.61
N TRP A 216 -21.56 8.06 14.46
CA TRP A 216 -21.77 6.67 14.15
C TRP A 216 -20.94 5.82 15.11
N THR A 217 -21.60 5.26 16.10
CA THR A 217 -20.99 4.27 16.98
C THR A 217 -21.03 2.92 16.30
N TRP A 218 -19.95 2.19 16.37
CA TRP A 218 -19.67 0.93 15.72
C TRP A 218 -20.61 -0.23 16.09
N GLU A 219 -21.62 -0.01 16.95
CA GLU A 219 -22.15 -1.04 17.79
C GLU A 219 -23.35 -1.83 17.23
N THR A 220 -24.13 -1.33 16.30
CA THR A 220 -25.31 -2.09 15.84
C THR A 220 -25.48 -2.25 14.32
N HIS A 221 -25.15 -1.24 13.55
CA HIS A 221 -25.36 -1.30 12.10
C HIS A 221 -24.07 -1.38 11.28
N PHE A 222 -22.92 -1.09 11.88
CA PHE A 222 -21.65 -1.08 11.18
C PHE A 222 -21.29 -2.48 10.69
N GLU A 223 -21.40 -3.48 11.55
CA GLU A 223 -21.10 -4.87 11.20
C GLU A 223 -22.01 -5.37 10.08
N GLU A 224 -23.32 -5.11 10.17
CA GLU A 224 -24.28 -5.47 9.12
C GLU A 224 -23.95 -4.84 7.77
N ILE A 225 -23.53 -3.56 7.77
CA ILE A 225 -23.15 -2.86 6.55
C ILE A 225 -21.86 -3.41 6.00
N ILE A 226 -20.83 -3.58 6.82
CA ILE A 226 -19.54 -4.14 6.37
C ILE A 226 -19.74 -5.52 5.77
N GLN A 227 -20.52 -6.40 6.40
CA GLN A 227 -20.83 -7.73 5.88
C GLN A 227 -21.50 -7.70 4.51
N GLN A 228 -22.26 -6.66 4.22
CA GLN A 228 -22.99 -6.56 2.96
C GLN A 228 -22.21 -5.85 1.86
N ILE A 229 -21.36 -4.87 2.21
CA ILE A 229 -20.73 -3.96 1.24
C ILE A 229 -19.25 -4.25 1.01
N LEU A 230 -18.61 -5.10 1.83
CA LEU A 230 -17.20 -5.41 1.75
C LEU A 230 -16.97 -6.88 1.42
N ILE A 231 -16.10 -7.14 0.43
CA ILE A 231 -15.53 -8.46 0.18
C ILE A 231 -14.05 -8.45 0.57
N HIS A 232 -13.65 -9.45 1.36
CA HIS A 232 -12.26 -9.69 1.73
C HIS A 232 -11.96 -11.18 1.70
N ARG A 233 -10.85 -11.55 1.09
CA ARG A 233 -10.28 -12.89 1.12
C ARG A 233 -8.79 -12.77 1.37
N SER A 234 -8.29 -13.59 2.28
CA SER A 234 -6.86 -13.63 2.56
C SER A 234 -6.18 -14.62 1.60
N LEU A 235 -4.91 -14.33 1.28
CA LEU A 235 -4.09 -15.25 0.50
C LEU A 235 -3.97 -16.59 1.22
N ASP A 236 -3.88 -16.58 2.56
CA ASP A 236 -3.79 -17.80 3.36
C ASP A 236 -5.04 -18.65 3.27
N SER A 237 -6.24 -18.05 3.28
CA SER A 237 -7.50 -18.81 3.13
C SER A 237 -7.66 -19.47 1.75
N LEU A 238 -7.04 -18.90 0.73
CA LEU A 238 -7.12 -19.38 -0.65
C LEU A 238 -5.96 -20.29 -1.07
N ARG A 239 -4.92 -20.39 -0.27
CA ARG A 239 -3.68 -21.11 -0.60
C ARG A 239 -3.91 -22.56 -1.02
N ALA A 240 -4.81 -23.26 -0.34
CA ALA A 240 -5.10 -24.67 -0.63
C ALA A 240 -5.76 -24.88 -2.02
N VAL A 241 -6.39 -23.84 -2.57
CA VAL A 241 -7.14 -23.91 -3.84
C VAL A 241 -6.48 -23.14 -4.98
N LEU A 242 -5.36 -22.45 -4.71
CA LEU A 242 -4.60 -21.71 -5.72
C LEU A 242 -3.34 -22.50 -6.11
N PRO A 243 -3.27 -23.06 -7.35
CA PRO A 243 -2.14 -23.90 -7.78
C PRO A 243 -0.80 -23.19 -7.75
N ASP A 244 -0.78 -21.87 -8.02
CA ASP A 244 0.42 -21.04 -8.08
C ASP A 244 0.56 -20.10 -6.87
N ALA A 245 -0.08 -20.45 -5.75
CA ALA A 245 0.06 -19.65 -4.53
C ALA A 245 1.53 -19.64 -4.07
N PRO A 246 2.10 -18.48 -3.73
CA PRO A 246 3.45 -18.41 -3.24
C PRO A 246 3.60 -19.19 -1.93
N PRO A 247 4.75 -19.76 -1.61
CA PRO A 247 5.01 -20.32 -0.29
C PRO A 247 4.73 -19.32 0.81
N LEU A 248 4.37 -19.80 2.01
CA LEU A 248 4.26 -18.93 3.19
C LEU A 248 5.59 -18.24 3.45
N PRO A 249 5.62 -16.93 3.64
CA PRO A 249 6.85 -16.26 4.02
C PRO A 249 7.25 -16.69 5.44
N TYR A 250 8.54 -16.84 5.65
CA TYR A 250 9.10 -17.04 6.97
C TYR A 250 9.45 -15.67 7.56
N ILE A 251 8.69 -15.24 8.57
CA ILE A 251 8.84 -13.91 9.20
C ILE A 251 9.59 -14.07 10.52
N GLU A 252 10.68 -13.33 10.67
CA GLU A 252 11.44 -13.29 11.92
C GLU A 252 11.74 -11.85 12.37
N GLU A 253 11.83 -11.66 13.68
CA GLU A 253 12.27 -10.43 14.30
C GLU A 253 13.67 -10.65 14.90
N LYS A 254 14.68 -9.94 14.38
CA LYS A 254 16.01 -9.91 14.99
C LYS A 254 16.10 -8.75 15.97
N ILE A 255 16.10 -9.09 17.25
CA ILE A 255 16.26 -8.14 18.34
C ILE A 255 17.76 -7.93 18.54
N LEU A 256 18.21 -6.70 18.33
CA LEU A 256 19.63 -6.34 18.35
C LEU A 256 19.95 -5.53 19.62
N THR A 257 21.03 -5.88 20.28
CA THR A 257 21.67 -5.04 21.30
C THR A 257 22.77 -4.22 20.63
N PHE A 258 23.06 -3.04 21.15
CA PHE A 258 24.12 -2.21 20.58
C PHE A 258 25.46 -2.95 20.56
N ASP A 259 26.14 -2.93 19.40
CA ASP A 259 27.45 -3.55 19.21
C ASP A 259 28.56 -2.79 19.97
N SER A 260 28.33 -1.52 20.32
CA SER A 260 29.30 -0.73 21.10
C SER A 260 28.61 0.20 22.11
N GLU A 261 29.29 0.45 23.22
CA GLU A 261 28.83 1.41 24.23
C GLU A 261 28.82 2.86 23.68
N ALA A 262 29.70 3.19 22.75
CA ALA A 262 29.72 4.52 22.11
C ALA A 262 28.44 4.80 21.33
N GLU A 263 27.96 3.81 20.55
CA GLU A 263 26.67 3.91 19.82
C GLU A 263 25.50 3.97 20.79
N ALA A 264 25.47 3.12 21.80
CA ALA A 264 24.45 3.10 22.84
C ALA A 264 24.40 4.42 23.61
N ALA A 265 25.54 4.96 24.01
CA ALA A 265 25.63 6.24 24.72
C ALA A 265 25.11 7.40 23.86
N PHE A 266 25.45 7.43 22.57
CA PHE A 266 24.95 8.44 21.66
C PHE A 266 23.44 8.35 21.44
N TYR A 267 22.91 7.14 21.25
CA TYR A 267 21.46 6.93 21.17
C TYR A 267 20.74 7.41 22.44
N ARG A 268 21.24 7.03 23.65
CA ARG A 268 20.67 7.44 24.94
C ARG A 268 20.74 8.93 25.17
N LEU A 269 21.81 9.60 24.75
CA LEU A 269 21.96 11.06 24.82
C LEU A 269 20.83 11.76 24.05
N ILE A 270 20.60 11.35 22.79
CA ILE A 270 19.57 11.94 21.94
C ILE A 270 18.17 11.60 22.47
N GLN A 271 17.93 10.37 22.90
CA GLN A 271 16.67 9.95 23.51
C GLN A 271 16.39 10.76 24.79
N GLY A 272 17.38 10.94 25.65
CA GLY A 272 17.26 11.70 26.88
C GLY A 272 16.96 13.19 26.64
N SER A 273 17.62 13.81 25.65
CA SER A 273 17.35 15.19 25.27
C SER A 273 15.92 15.39 24.76
N ILE A 274 15.40 14.45 23.98
CA ILE A 274 14.03 14.47 23.47
C ILE A 274 13.03 14.25 24.59
N HIS A 275 13.29 13.30 25.50
CA HIS A 275 12.43 13.09 26.67
C HIS A 275 12.41 14.32 27.60
N ALA A 276 13.55 14.96 27.82
CA ALA A 276 13.63 16.20 28.61
C ALA A 276 12.85 17.35 27.94
N ALA A 277 12.95 17.49 26.62
CA ALA A 277 12.18 18.47 25.85
C ALA A 277 10.67 18.20 25.94
N LEU A 278 10.25 16.94 25.92
CA LEU A 278 8.86 16.55 26.10
C LEU A 278 8.36 16.76 27.56
N ALA A 279 9.22 16.60 28.57
CA ALA A 279 8.88 16.72 29.99
C ALA A 279 8.79 18.18 30.48
N ARG A 280 9.67 19.08 30.02
CA ARG A 280 9.71 20.52 30.40
C ARG A 280 8.43 21.29 30.12
N ARG A 281 7.47 20.70 29.50
CA ARG A 281 6.27 21.29 28.95
C ARG A 281 5.04 21.32 29.82
N TYR A 282 5.07 20.71 30.96
CA TYR A 282 3.99 20.90 31.90
C TYR A 282 3.92 22.36 32.44
N GLU A 283 4.92 23.19 32.11
CA GLU A 283 5.03 24.51 32.70
C GLU A 283 4.64 25.71 31.83
N ARG A 284 4.81 25.78 30.52
CA ARG A 284 4.38 26.98 29.74
C ARG A 284 4.28 26.90 28.21
N ASP A 285 4.91 25.97 27.48
CA ASP A 285 4.84 25.96 25.98
C ASP A 285 4.43 24.60 25.42
N VAL A 286 3.31 24.56 24.66
CA VAL A 286 2.83 23.30 24.04
C VAL A 286 3.56 23.07 22.73
N LEU A 287 4.46 21.98 22.61
CA LEU A 287 5.03 21.57 21.33
C LEU A 287 3.92 21.34 20.32
N THR A 288 4.07 21.92 19.18
CA THR A 288 3.23 21.65 18.03
C THR A 288 3.32 20.16 17.63
N ALA A 289 2.30 19.68 16.95
CA ALA A 289 2.34 18.32 16.40
C ALA A 289 3.54 18.11 15.46
N GLN A 290 3.97 19.16 14.78
CA GLN A 290 5.11 19.15 13.86
C GLN A 290 6.44 18.95 14.61
N GLU A 291 6.69 19.68 15.69
CA GLU A 291 7.91 19.52 16.51
C GLU A 291 8.01 18.10 17.12
N LYS A 292 6.88 17.56 17.61
CA LYS A 292 6.83 16.17 18.09
C LYS A 292 7.18 15.17 17.00
N LEU A 293 6.69 15.41 15.78
CA LEU A 293 7.01 14.55 14.63
C LEU A 293 8.51 14.61 14.30
N VAL A 294 9.11 15.80 14.27
CA VAL A 294 10.55 15.97 14.04
C VAL A 294 11.35 15.17 15.07
N MET A 295 11.00 15.27 16.35
CA MET A 295 11.68 14.50 17.42
C MET A 295 11.62 12.99 17.19
N LEU A 296 10.46 12.47 16.79
CA LEU A 296 10.31 11.05 16.47
C LEU A 296 11.14 10.65 15.25
N VAL A 297 11.22 11.52 14.22
CA VAL A 297 12.08 11.29 13.05
C VAL A 297 13.54 11.24 13.46
N ARG A 298 14.00 12.14 14.35
CA ARG A 298 15.39 12.14 14.87
C ARG A 298 15.72 10.86 15.63
N LEU A 299 14.81 10.36 16.47
CA LEU A 299 14.99 9.06 17.14
C LEU A 299 15.09 7.90 16.15
N ARG A 300 14.33 7.95 15.05
CA ARG A 300 14.41 6.92 14.02
C ARG A 300 15.73 6.98 13.25
N GLN A 301 16.23 8.18 12.96
CA GLN A 301 17.51 8.38 12.29
C GLN A 301 18.67 7.80 13.10
N ILE A 302 18.76 8.17 14.38
CA ILE A 302 19.81 7.64 15.27
C ILE A 302 19.68 6.12 15.51
N SER A 303 18.45 5.59 15.50
CA SER A 303 18.19 4.15 15.64
C SER A 303 18.65 3.34 14.43
N VAL A 304 18.67 3.93 13.24
CA VAL A 304 19.14 3.27 12.01
C VAL A 304 20.65 3.31 11.91
N HIS A 305 21.22 4.51 12.01
CA HIS A 305 22.66 4.75 11.91
C HIS A 305 23.00 6.13 12.49
N PRO A 306 24.02 6.24 13.37
CA PRO A 306 24.39 7.53 13.95
C PRO A 306 24.70 8.62 12.91
N GLN A 307 25.34 8.28 11.80
CA GLN A 307 25.65 9.26 10.74
C GLN A 307 24.40 9.81 10.05
N VAL A 308 23.31 9.02 9.92
CA VAL A 308 22.04 9.50 9.35
C VAL A 308 21.46 10.65 10.21
N TYR A 309 21.57 10.51 11.52
CA TYR A 309 21.19 11.59 12.46
C TYR A 309 22.09 12.80 12.32
N ILE A 310 23.41 12.62 12.28
CA ILE A 310 24.39 13.72 12.16
C ILE A 310 24.15 14.50 10.87
N ASN A 311 24.05 13.82 9.73
CA ASN A 311 23.78 14.45 8.43
C ASN A 311 22.47 15.25 8.45
N ALA A 312 21.44 14.69 9.07
CA ALA A 312 20.15 15.35 9.15
C ALA A 312 20.18 16.58 10.07
N LYS A 313 20.97 16.55 11.15
CA LYS A 313 21.15 17.73 12.01
C LYS A 313 21.96 18.84 11.34
N ARG A 314 23.03 18.50 10.63
CA ARG A 314 23.82 19.46 9.86
C ARG A 314 22.99 20.19 8.78
N ARG A 315 22.01 19.52 8.17
CA ARG A 315 21.09 20.17 7.21
C ARG A 315 20.06 21.09 7.86
N GLU A 316 19.78 20.92 9.15
CA GLU A 316 18.83 21.73 9.89
C GLU A 316 19.48 22.92 10.61
N ASP A 317 20.73 22.75 10.99
CA ASP A 317 21.48 23.66 11.88
C ASP A 317 22.93 23.74 11.41
N ASP A 318 23.26 24.86 10.77
CA ASP A 318 24.60 25.11 10.20
C ASP A 318 25.69 25.22 11.29
N GLU A 319 25.31 25.48 12.54
CA GLU A 319 26.24 25.53 13.68
C GLU A 319 26.52 24.15 14.28
N TYR A 320 25.81 23.09 13.81
CA TYR A 320 26.00 21.72 14.30
C TYR A 320 27.30 21.13 13.71
N ASP A 321 28.37 21.12 14.50
CA ASP A 321 29.75 20.80 14.10
C ASP A 321 30.23 19.40 14.50
N ARG A 322 29.32 18.52 14.97
CA ARG A 322 29.71 17.16 15.39
C ARG A 322 30.43 16.45 14.24
N GLU A 323 31.59 15.86 14.57
CA GLU A 323 32.38 15.04 13.64
C GLU A 323 31.59 13.84 13.07
N ASP A 324 32.03 13.32 11.94
CA ASP A 324 31.46 12.13 11.32
C ASP A 324 31.58 10.92 12.25
N TRP A 325 30.56 10.08 12.19
CA TRP A 325 30.54 8.85 12.96
C TRP A 325 31.51 7.82 12.38
N THR A 326 32.51 7.45 13.15
CA THR A 326 33.52 6.44 12.78
C THR A 326 33.33 5.12 13.54
N GLY A 327 32.37 5.05 14.46
CA GLY A 327 32.09 3.87 15.26
C GLY A 327 31.18 2.86 14.55
N THR A 328 30.82 1.83 15.28
CA THR A 328 29.89 0.79 14.82
C THR A 328 28.49 1.30 14.58
N ALA A 329 27.76 0.67 13.67
CA ALA A 329 26.33 0.87 13.46
C ALA A 329 25.64 -0.50 13.49
N THR A 330 24.99 -0.80 14.59
CA THR A 330 24.49 -2.13 14.95
C THR A 330 23.59 -2.73 13.87
N LYS A 331 22.65 -1.97 13.33
CA LYS A 331 21.74 -2.46 12.28
C LYS A 331 22.45 -2.70 10.95
N LEU A 332 23.41 -1.85 10.60
CA LEU A 332 24.24 -2.04 9.41
C LEU A 332 25.07 -3.31 9.54
N ASN A 333 25.74 -3.51 10.68
CA ASN A 333 26.50 -4.72 10.96
C ASN A 333 25.63 -5.99 10.92
N ALA A 334 24.38 -5.90 11.41
CA ALA A 334 23.44 -7.02 11.32
C ALA A 334 23.07 -7.35 9.87
N LEU A 335 22.85 -6.34 9.03
CA LEU A 335 22.60 -6.54 7.59
C LEU A 335 23.82 -7.17 6.89
N VAL A 336 25.02 -6.65 7.16
CA VAL A 336 26.27 -7.19 6.62
C VAL A 336 26.43 -8.66 6.98
N ARG A 337 26.22 -9.03 8.25
CA ARG A 337 26.27 -10.44 8.70
C ARG A 337 25.29 -11.31 7.93
N LEU A 338 24.04 -10.87 7.75
CA LEU A 338 23.01 -11.59 7.00
C LEU A 338 23.44 -11.88 5.55
N ILE A 339 23.96 -10.86 4.85
CA ILE A 339 24.39 -11.00 3.45
C ILE A 339 25.65 -11.87 3.36
N SER A 340 26.59 -11.73 4.29
CA SER A 340 27.85 -12.48 4.30
C SER A 340 27.64 -13.95 4.65
N GLU A 341 26.73 -14.29 5.57
CA GLU A 341 26.38 -15.67 5.92
C GLU A 341 25.84 -16.45 4.72
N GLU A 342 25.20 -15.77 3.79
CA GLU A 342 24.64 -16.35 2.56
C GLU A 342 25.45 -15.96 1.30
N ALA A 343 26.75 -15.64 1.43
CA ALA A 343 27.60 -15.14 0.34
C ALA A 343 27.70 -16.09 -0.86
N GLN A 344 27.66 -17.41 -0.61
CA GLN A 344 27.77 -18.45 -1.63
C GLN A 344 26.40 -18.88 -2.20
N SER A 345 25.31 -18.23 -1.79
CA SER A 345 23.98 -18.53 -2.27
C SER A 345 23.56 -17.60 -3.42
N ASP A 346 22.54 -18.00 -4.16
CA ASP A 346 21.90 -17.20 -5.21
C ASP A 346 20.72 -16.35 -4.66
N HIS A 347 20.71 -16.11 -3.35
CA HIS A 347 19.68 -15.29 -2.71
C HIS A 347 19.82 -13.81 -3.05
N LYS A 348 18.70 -13.17 -3.37
CA LYS A 348 18.61 -11.74 -3.65
C LYS A 348 17.93 -11.00 -2.51
N TYR A 349 18.53 -9.89 -2.10
CA TYR A 349 18.14 -9.11 -0.94
C TYR A 349 17.35 -7.87 -1.34
N LEU A 350 16.13 -7.75 -0.84
CA LEU A 350 15.30 -6.56 -0.91
C LEU A 350 15.35 -5.85 0.45
N VAL A 351 16.10 -4.75 0.53
CA VAL A 351 16.35 -4.04 1.79
C VAL A 351 15.49 -2.78 1.85
N PHE A 352 14.54 -2.75 2.77
CA PHE A 352 13.63 -1.63 2.96
C PHE A 352 14.24 -0.59 3.90
N CYS A 353 14.53 0.57 3.34
CA CYS A 353 15.11 1.73 4.00
C CYS A 353 14.09 2.87 4.14
N GLN A 354 14.40 3.85 4.98
CA GLN A 354 13.54 5.02 5.21
C GLN A 354 14.16 6.33 4.74
N PHE A 355 15.48 6.45 4.86
CA PHE A 355 16.23 7.67 4.59
C PHE A 355 17.17 7.45 3.42
N HIS A 356 17.41 8.50 2.61
CA HIS A 356 18.40 8.43 1.52
C HIS A 356 19.80 8.23 2.06
N ASP A 357 20.20 9.00 3.09
CA ASP A 357 21.50 8.82 3.75
C ASP A 357 21.72 7.39 4.27
N GLU A 358 20.65 6.70 4.72
CA GLU A 358 20.70 5.30 5.12
C GLU A 358 21.06 4.40 3.94
N MET A 359 20.42 4.63 2.79
CA MET A 359 20.69 3.84 1.57
C MET A 359 22.11 4.08 1.08
N ASP A 360 22.58 5.31 1.03
CA ASP A 360 23.94 5.66 0.59
C ASP A 360 25.00 5.05 1.51
N LEU A 361 24.79 5.11 2.83
CA LEU A 361 25.72 4.51 3.80
C LEU A 361 25.76 2.97 3.68
N ILE A 362 24.59 2.33 3.49
CA ILE A 362 24.53 0.88 3.28
C ILE A 362 25.26 0.50 1.99
N ALA A 363 24.95 1.16 0.87
CA ALA A 363 25.55 0.88 -0.43
C ALA A 363 27.08 1.02 -0.36
N LYS A 364 27.54 2.16 0.14
CA LYS A 364 28.97 2.43 0.31
C LYS A 364 29.66 1.36 1.18
N HIS A 365 29.06 1.05 2.33
CA HIS A 365 29.65 0.09 3.26
C HIS A 365 29.74 -1.32 2.68
N LEU A 366 28.73 -1.80 1.96
CA LEU A 366 28.70 -3.10 1.34
C LEU A 366 29.76 -3.23 0.23
N VAL A 367 29.95 -2.18 -0.58
CA VAL A 367 30.95 -2.15 -1.66
C VAL A 367 32.37 -1.98 -1.08
N ASP A 368 32.60 -1.01 -0.20
CA ASP A 368 33.92 -0.71 0.37
C ASP A 368 34.52 -1.91 1.12
N ASN A 369 33.67 -2.77 1.69
CA ASN A 369 34.08 -3.98 2.41
C ASN A 369 34.04 -5.26 1.56
N GLY A 370 33.79 -5.15 0.25
CA GLY A 370 33.78 -6.30 -0.67
C GLY A 370 32.67 -7.33 -0.37
N ILE A 371 31.58 -6.92 0.25
CA ILE A 371 30.43 -7.79 0.52
C ILE A 371 29.61 -8.01 -0.74
N VAL A 372 29.51 -6.97 -1.57
CA VAL A 372 28.95 -6.99 -2.93
C VAL A 372 29.83 -6.14 -3.84
N GLU A 373 29.81 -6.42 -5.15
CA GLU A 373 30.40 -5.55 -6.17
C GLU A 373 29.52 -4.34 -6.45
N ASP A 374 30.09 -3.25 -6.96
CA ASP A 374 29.36 -2.01 -7.26
C ASP A 374 28.17 -2.25 -8.22
N GLY A 375 28.31 -3.14 -9.20
CA GLY A 375 27.23 -3.52 -10.11
C GLY A 375 26.15 -4.44 -9.51
N GLU A 376 26.39 -5.06 -8.36
CA GLU A 376 25.47 -5.99 -7.71
C GLU A 376 24.44 -5.31 -6.79
N ILE A 377 24.56 -4.00 -6.60
CA ILE A 377 23.67 -3.22 -5.73
C ILE A 377 22.95 -2.12 -6.50
N GLN A 378 21.65 -2.03 -6.30
CA GLN A 378 20.80 -1.00 -6.90
C GLN A 378 20.03 -0.23 -5.84
N GLN A 379 19.68 1.02 -6.14
CA GLN A 379 18.86 1.87 -5.27
C GLN A 379 17.57 2.30 -5.98
N TYR A 380 16.45 2.32 -5.23
CA TYR A 380 15.16 2.79 -5.73
C TYR A 380 14.47 3.70 -4.70
N HIS A 381 14.29 4.97 -5.04
CA HIS A 381 13.69 5.96 -4.12
C HIS A 381 12.96 7.10 -4.84
N GLY A 382 12.16 7.86 -4.09
CA GLY A 382 11.30 8.92 -4.62
C GLY A 382 12.04 10.11 -5.24
N GLY A 383 13.30 10.36 -4.86
CA GLY A 383 14.14 11.43 -5.41
C GLY A 383 14.69 11.17 -6.82
N MET A 384 14.57 9.92 -7.33
CA MET A 384 15.02 9.57 -8.68
C MET A 384 14.01 9.99 -9.74
N SER A 385 14.51 10.34 -10.94
CA SER A 385 13.66 10.54 -12.12
C SER A 385 12.93 9.25 -12.51
N HIS A 386 11.83 9.36 -13.25
CA HIS A 386 11.08 8.19 -13.73
C HIS A 386 11.95 7.23 -14.56
N LYS A 387 12.80 7.78 -15.45
CA LYS A 387 13.73 7.01 -16.28
C LYS A 387 14.75 6.26 -15.41
N ALA A 388 15.35 6.93 -14.43
CA ALA A 388 16.33 6.32 -13.52
C ALA A 388 15.70 5.21 -12.68
N ARG A 389 14.45 5.40 -12.19
CA ARG A 389 13.73 4.36 -11.45
C ARG A 389 13.45 3.11 -12.28
N ASN A 390 13.01 3.30 -13.53
CA ASN A 390 12.76 2.16 -14.43
C ASN A 390 14.05 1.42 -14.74
N GLN A 391 15.14 2.13 -15.02
CA GLN A 391 16.45 1.52 -15.26
C GLN A 391 16.93 0.72 -14.02
N ALA A 392 16.90 1.32 -12.83
CA ALA A 392 17.29 0.65 -11.60
C ALA A 392 16.47 -0.64 -11.33
N LEU A 393 15.17 -0.64 -11.68
CA LEU A 393 14.32 -1.82 -11.55
C LEU A 393 14.67 -2.92 -12.56
N GLU A 394 14.98 -2.57 -13.81
CA GLU A 394 15.41 -3.56 -14.81
C GLU A 394 16.76 -4.16 -14.42
N GLU A 395 17.70 -3.34 -13.99
CA GLU A 395 19.01 -3.82 -13.49
C GLU A 395 18.85 -4.68 -12.22
N ALA A 396 17.95 -4.31 -11.29
CA ALA A 396 17.68 -5.08 -10.07
C ALA A 396 17.10 -6.48 -10.35
N LYS A 397 16.36 -6.66 -11.45
CA LYS A 397 15.82 -7.96 -11.85
C LYS A 397 16.85 -8.85 -12.53
N SER A 398 17.92 -8.29 -13.07
CA SER A 398 18.99 -9.06 -13.73
C SER A 398 19.68 -9.99 -12.72
N ASP A 399 20.28 -11.08 -13.21
CA ASP A 399 21.02 -12.04 -12.38
C ASP A 399 22.26 -11.41 -11.73
N GLY A 400 22.79 -10.31 -12.29
CA GLY A 400 23.93 -9.59 -11.75
C GLY A 400 23.62 -8.76 -10.50
N CYS A 401 22.36 -8.48 -10.19
CA CYS A 401 22.01 -7.70 -8.99
C CYS A 401 21.71 -8.62 -7.81
N ARG A 402 22.39 -8.39 -6.71
CA ARG A 402 22.22 -9.15 -5.46
C ARG A 402 21.42 -8.40 -4.40
N VAL A 403 21.56 -7.07 -4.36
CA VAL A 403 20.92 -6.22 -3.34
C VAL A 403 20.16 -5.08 -4.01
N LEU A 404 18.87 -4.95 -3.68
CA LEU A 404 18.08 -3.76 -4.00
C LEU A 404 17.74 -3.01 -2.72
N LEU A 405 18.30 -1.83 -2.55
CA LEU A 405 17.89 -0.89 -1.51
C LEU A 405 16.66 -0.13 -2.00
N ILE A 406 15.58 -0.18 -1.24
CA ILE A 406 14.34 0.45 -1.64
C ILE A 406 13.75 1.30 -0.52
N GLN A 407 13.40 2.54 -0.85
CA GLN A 407 12.71 3.39 0.11
C GLN A 407 11.29 2.86 0.31
N LEU A 408 10.92 2.57 1.56
CA LEU A 408 9.67 1.88 1.90
C LEU A 408 8.41 2.52 1.29
N HIS A 409 8.33 3.85 1.28
CA HIS A 409 7.21 4.58 0.66
C HIS A 409 7.18 4.48 -0.87
N SER A 410 8.33 4.44 -1.50
CA SER A 410 8.45 4.33 -2.97
C SER A 410 8.23 2.89 -3.45
N GLY A 411 8.62 1.90 -2.64
CA GLY A 411 8.43 0.48 -2.91
C GLY A 411 7.01 -0.03 -2.70
N GLY A 412 6.15 0.75 -2.03
CA GLY A 412 4.80 0.33 -1.68
C GLY A 412 3.82 0.22 -2.86
N VAL A 413 4.16 0.65 -4.09
CA VAL A 413 3.19 0.79 -5.16
C VAL A 413 3.60 0.03 -6.43
N GLY A 414 2.85 -1.02 -6.76
CA GLY A 414 2.78 -1.63 -8.10
C GLY A 414 3.98 -2.46 -8.58
N LEU A 415 5.10 -2.45 -7.86
CA LEU A 415 6.31 -3.14 -8.29
C LEU A 415 6.15 -4.67 -8.23
N ASN A 416 6.78 -5.38 -9.17
CA ASN A 416 6.92 -6.81 -9.17
C ASN A 416 8.39 -7.15 -8.87
N LEU A 417 8.64 -7.77 -7.72
CA LEU A 417 9.97 -8.07 -7.18
C LEU A 417 10.05 -9.54 -6.72
N GLN A 418 9.50 -10.45 -7.51
CA GLN A 418 9.47 -11.90 -7.23
C GLN A 418 10.86 -12.54 -7.26
N GLU A 419 11.82 -11.88 -7.88
CA GLU A 419 13.20 -12.32 -7.97
C GLU A 419 13.91 -12.31 -6.61
N PHE A 420 13.36 -11.53 -5.66
CA PHE A 420 13.91 -11.36 -4.32
C PHE A 420 13.25 -12.33 -3.33
N ASP A 421 14.05 -13.07 -2.60
CA ASP A 421 13.59 -14.02 -1.59
C ASP A 421 14.09 -13.72 -0.17
N ARG A 422 14.82 -12.61 0.00
CA ARG A 422 15.26 -12.05 1.29
C ARG A 422 14.76 -10.63 1.43
N CYS A 423 13.78 -10.40 2.29
CA CYS A 423 13.21 -9.09 2.58
C CYS A 423 13.72 -8.61 3.94
N VAL A 424 14.52 -7.57 3.98
CA VAL A 424 15.07 -7.02 5.23
C VAL A 424 14.52 -5.64 5.50
N PHE A 425 13.86 -5.46 6.65
CA PHE A 425 13.40 -4.16 7.12
C PHE A 425 14.42 -3.60 8.13
N MET A 426 15.10 -2.53 7.75
CA MET A 426 16.09 -1.87 8.60
C MET A 426 15.50 -1.25 9.86
N SER A 427 14.21 -0.94 9.83
CA SER A 427 13.46 -0.42 10.98
C SER A 427 11.98 -0.73 10.87
N PRO A 428 11.25 -0.81 12.00
CA PRO A 428 9.80 -0.95 11.99
C PRO A 428 9.10 0.30 11.43
N TRP A 429 7.86 0.12 10.97
CA TRP A 429 7.01 1.20 10.48
C TRP A 429 5.74 1.37 11.33
N TRP A 430 5.18 2.58 11.30
CA TRP A 430 4.01 2.98 12.09
C TRP A 430 2.72 2.19 11.78
N THR A 431 2.68 1.50 10.66
CA THR A 431 1.57 0.65 10.23
C THR A 431 2.10 -0.65 9.64
N SER A 432 1.59 -1.78 10.08
CA SER A 432 1.90 -3.08 9.47
C SER A 432 1.48 -3.11 8.01
N ALA A 433 0.37 -2.45 7.67
CA ALA A 433 -0.16 -2.40 6.32
C ALA A 433 0.87 -2.01 5.24
N LEU A 434 1.72 -1.00 5.49
CA LEU A 434 2.76 -0.62 4.53
C LEU A 434 3.86 -1.68 4.43
N MET A 435 4.19 -2.34 5.53
CA MET A 435 5.15 -3.45 5.54
C MET A 435 4.58 -4.67 4.85
N ASP A 436 3.31 -5.02 5.10
CA ASP A 436 2.61 -6.10 4.42
C ASP A 436 2.53 -5.82 2.90
N GLN A 437 2.32 -4.56 2.51
CA GLN A 437 2.38 -4.13 1.10
C GLN A 437 3.76 -4.33 0.49
N ALA A 438 4.81 -3.99 1.21
CA ALA A 438 6.19 -4.17 0.77
C ALA A 438 6.53 -5.66 0.61
N ILE A 439 6.15 -6.51 1.58
CA ILE A 439 6.33 -7.97 1.52
C ILE A 439 5.60 -8.56 0.31
N ALA A 440 4.38 -8.12 0.04
CA ALA A 440 3.58 -8.59 -1.09
C ALA A 440 4.15 -8.22 -2.48
N ARG A 441 5.28 -7.49 -2.55
CA ARG A 441 6.04 -7.30 -3.80
C ARG A 441 6.88 -8.52 -4.14
N ALA A 442 7.41 -9.21 -3.14
CA ALA A 442 8.18 -10.45 -3.27
C ALA A 442 7.29 -11.70 -3.10
N VAL A 443 6.39 -11.70 -2.11
CA VAL A 443 5.42 -12.78 -1.85
C VAL A 443 4.20 -12.59 -2.75
N ARG A 444 4.28 -13.09 -3.97
CA ARG A 444 3.28 -12.88 -5.00
C ARG A 444 3.10 -14.14 -5.84
N MET A 445 1.97 -14.25 -6.55
CA MET A 445 1.72 -15.33 -7.53
C MET A 445 2.90 -15.46 -8.49
N GLY A 446 3.46 -16.67 -8.57
CA GLY A 446 4.67 -16.98 -9.34
C GLY A 446 5.96 -17.03 -8.53
N GLN A 447 5.98 -16.56 -7.28
CA GLN A 447 7.10 -16.80 -6.36
C GLN A 447 7.15 -18.29 -5.99
N ARG A 448 8.29 -18.91 -6.21
CA ARG A 448 8.51 -20.36 -5.95
C ARG A 448 9.35 -20.63 -4.70
N ARG A 449 10.10 -19.64 -4.23
CA ARG A 449 10.96 -19.75 -3.04
C ARG A 449 10.22 -19.25 -1.81
N VAL A 450 10.56 -19.82 -0.66
CA VAL A 450 10.13 -19.28 0.63
C VAL A 450 10.82 -17.93 0.85
N VAL A 451 10.03 -16.86 0.86
CA VAL A 451 10.56 -15.52 1.15
C VAL A 451 10.84 -15.42 2.64
N ARG A 452 12.11 -15.14 3.01
CA ARG A 452 12.49 -14.84 4.38
C ARG A 452 12.36 -13.35 4.64
N VAL A 453 11.52 -12.98 5.60
CA VAL A 453 11.26 -11.59 5.99
C VAL A 453 11.89 -11.33 7.34
N ILE A 454 12.84 -10.42 7.38
CA ILE A 454 13.66 -10.13 8.55
C ILE A 454 13.40 -8.69 9.02
N HIS A 455 12.96 -8.53 10.26
CA HIS A 455 12.77 -7.23 10.88
C HIS A 455 13.90 -6.95 11.86
N LEU A 456 14.76 -5.97 11.56
CA LEU A 456 15.81 -5.54 12.47
C LEU A 456 15.25 -4.52 13.47
N LYS A 457 15.38 -4.83 14.76
CA LYS A 457 14.88 -3.99 15.85
C LYS A 457 15.94 -3.82 16.91
N LEU A 458 16.22 -2.58 17.29
CA LEU A 458 17.00 -2.34 18.50
C LEU A 458 16.13 -2.63 19.73
N ALA A 459 16.68 -3.38 20.69
CA ALA A 459 16.10 -3.52 22.00
C ALA A 459 17.10 -3.04 23.03
N GLU A 460 16.63 -2.15 23.90
CA GLU A 460 17.30 -1.85 25.16
C GLU A 460 16.42 -2.37 26.30
N GLU A 461 17.00 -3.18 27.17
CA GLU A 461 16.23 -3.90 28.20
C GLU A 461 15.53 -2.96 29.22
N ARG A 462 16.02 -1.73 29.38
CA ARG A 462 15.62 -0.83 30.46
C ARG A 462 14.74 0.36 30.04
N THR A 463 14.68 0.72 28.77
CA THR A 463 13.92 1.89 28.31
C THR A 463 13.12 1.58 27.04
N MET A 464 11.95 2.22 26.92
CA MET A 464 11.13 2.13 25.72
C MET A 464 11.83 2.88 24.58
N ASN A 465 12.49 2.15 23.68
CA ASN A 465 13.12 2.73 22.48
C ASN A 465 12.10 2.98 21.35
N ILE A 466 12.55 3.69 20.31
CA ILE A 466 11.68 4.09 19.19
C ILE A 466 11.16 2.88 18.40
N ASP A 467 11.98 1.84 18.20
CA ASP A 467 11.58 0.66 17.42
C ASP A 467 10.48 -0.12 18.13
N ARG A 468 10.55 -0.25 19.45
CA ARG A 468 9.50 -0.86 20.26
C ARG A 468 8.21 -0.03 20.24
N LEU A 469 8.32 1.29 20.42
CA LEU A 469 7.16 2.20 20.38
C LEU A 469 6.41 2.08 19.04
N ILE A 470 7.14 2.06 17.93
CA ILE A 470 6.55 1.94 16.59
C ILE A 470 5.91 0.55 16.41
N SER A 471 6.60 -0.51 16.81
CA SER A 471 6.09 -1.89 16.70
C SER A 471 4.80 -2.11 17.48
N ASP A 472 4.72 -1.60 18.71
CA ASP A 472 3.52 -1.72 19.55
C ASP A 472 2.33 -0.97 18.93
N LYS A 473 2.56 0.23 18.39
CA LYS A 473 1.52 0.99 17.67
C LYS A 473 1.07 0.28 16.39
N ALA A 474 2.00 -0.31 15.64
CA ALA A 474 1.67 -1.06 14.43
C ALA A 474 0.83 -2.30 14.74
N ARG A 475 1.18 -3.04 15.81
CA ARG A 475 0.43 -4.22 16.30
C ARG A 475 -1.00 -3.87 16.68
N PHE A 476 -1.20 -2.78 17.41
CA PHE A 476 -2.54 -2.31 17.77
C PHE A 476 -3.40 -1.99 16.55
N LYS A 477 -2.84 -1.32 15.54
CA LYS A 477 -3.55 -1.01 14.30
C LYS A 477 -3.89 -2.26 13.49
N LYS A 478 -2.99 -3.24 13.45
CA LYS A 478 -3.22 -4.53 12.77
C LYS A 478 -4.40 -5.28 13.40
N ALA A 479 -4.45 -5.37 14.71
CA ALA A 479 -5.57 -6.01 15.42
C ALA A 479 -6.94 -5.35 15.11
N ALA A 480 -6.97 -4.02 14.98
CA ALA A 480 -8.19 -3.31 14.59
C ALA A 480 -8.61 -3.61 13.14
N LEU A 481 -7.67 -3.75 12.21
CA LEU A 481 -7.93 -4.13 10.82
C LEU A 481 -8.47 -5.57 10.73
N GLU A 482 -7.85 -6.50 11.43
CA GLU A 482 -8.29 -7.90 11.49
C GLU A 482 -9.72 -8.04 12.03
N THR A 483 -10.11 -7.17 12.98
CA THR A 483 -11.48 -7.14 13.47
C THR A 483 -12.48 -6.80 12.36
N ILE A 484 -12.16 -5.83 11.50
CA ILE A 484 -13.02 -5.47 10.35
C ILE A 484 -13.12 -6.63 9.36
N PHE A 485 -12.00 -7.28 9.06
CA PHE A 485 -12.00 -8.40 8.12
C PHE A 485 -12.77 -9.60 8.65
N ARG A 486 -12.66 -9.93 9.93
CA ARG A 486 -13.48 -10.98 10.55
C ARG A 486 -14.98 -10.71 10.45
N MET A 487 -15.41 -9.45 10.55
CA MET A 487 -16.81 -9.07 10.32
C MET A 487 -17.25 -9.41 8.90
N ALA A 488 -16.37 -9.27 7.90
CA ALA A 488 -16.65 -9.58 6.50
C ALA A 488 -16.57 -11.08 6.18
N GLU A 489 -15.60 -11.79 6.76
CA GLU A 489 -15.32 -13.21 6.48
C GLU A 489 -16.44 -14.16 6.89
N TRP A 490 -17.22 -13.82 7.93
CA TRP A 490 -18.25 -14.71 8.49
C TRP A 490 -19.32 -15.16 7.48
N ARG A 491 -19.48 -14.49 6.33
CA ARG A 491 -20.44 -14.86 5.28
C ARG A 491 -19.82 -15.42 4.00
N HIS A 492 -18.50 -15.41 3.89
CA HIS A 492 -17.79 -15.83 2.69
C HIS A 492 -16.99 -17.13 2.86
N ALA A 493 -17.05 -17.74 4.03
CA ALA A 493 -16.55 -19.11 4.20
C ALA A 493 -17.28 -20.03 3.24
N ALA A 494 -16.54 -20.68 2.34
CA ALA A 494 -17.07 -21.69 1.45
C ALA A 494 -17.84 -22.73 2.28
N PRO A 495 -18.97 -23.24 1.81
CA PRO A 495 -19.60 -24.38 2.46
C PRO A 495 -18.57 -25.51 2.52
N THR A 496 -18.34 -26.06 3.71
CA THR A 496 -17.59 -27.29 3.89
C THR A 496 -18.17 -28.33 2.95
N PRO A 497 -17.38 -29.02 2.12
CA PRO A 497 -17.89 -30.09 1.30
C PRO A 497 -18.58 -31.10 2.23
N PRO A 498 -19.73 -31.65 1.85
CA PRO A 498 -20.37 -32.71 2.63
C PRO A 498 -19.41 -33.88 2.76
N ALA A 499 -19.36 -34.46 3.97
CA ALA A 499 -18.51 -35.58 4.33
C ALA A 499 -18.81 -36.83 3.48
#